data_7cfbaac80b072b82afbcbf2777bf9555
#
_entry.id   7cfbaac80b072b82afbcbf2777bf9555
#
_cell.length_a   1.000
_cell.length_b   1.000
_cell.length_c   1.000
_cell.angle_alpha   90.00
_cell.angle_beta   90.00
_cell.angle_gamma   90.00
#
_symmetry.space_group_name_H-M   'P 1'
#
loop_
_entity.id
_entity.type
_entity.pdbx_description
1 polymer ?
#
loop_
_entity_poly.entity_id
_entity_poly.type
_entity_poly.pdbx_seq_one_letter_code
_entity_poly.pdbx_strand_id
1 'polypeptide(L)'
;MLRTETKYYENESMFHGFIPHVMGTRFDMLMIHPNREYLNKLWPVITNELERLERMLNRFDPKSEAAQLKLSSQTPVPVSPEFGTILQLCRSYYEKTFHLFDITLKDFSLIQFHDNRHISTAYPPLSLDFGGFAKGYALKKIQEILLQGNIRDAFIDFGNSSIMGIGRHPYGDCWKVSLLNPYSQQSLNEFSLADNTLSTSGNTMQYTGHIINPLTGTYNNQKKITTIISLSLIHI
;
A
#
# COMPACT_ATOMS: atom_id res chain seq x y z
N MET A 1 11.08 13.14 -8.89
CA MET A 1 10.06 12.75 -9.89
C MET A 1 10.27 11.29 -10.21
N LEU A 2 9.24 10.47 -10.11
CA LEU A 2 9.29 9.04 -10.40
C LEU A 2 9.59 8.80 -11.89
N ARG A 3 10.42 7.79 -12.20
CA ARG A 3 10.55 7.29 -13.56
C ARG A 3 9.26 6.54 -13.90
N THR A 4 8.61 6.91 -15.00
CA THR A 4 7.36 6.30 -15.44
C THR A 4 7.41 5.94 -16.91
N GLU A 5 6.68 4.91 -17.28
CA GLU A 5 6.46 4.49 -18.68
C GLU A 5 4.96 4.40 -18.91
N THR A 6 4.50 4.80 -20.10
CA THR A 6 3.08 4.77 -20.44
C THR A 6 2.85 4.27 -21.85
N LYS A 7 1.73 3.56 -22.04
CA LYS A 7 1.28 3.11 -23.35
C LYS A 7 -0.25 3.19 -23.42
N TYR A 8 -0.79 3.56 -24.58
CA TYR A 8 -2.22 3.54 -24.83
C TYR A 8 -2.56 2.55 -25.93
N TYR A 9 -3.54 1.70 -25.67
CA TYR A 9 -4.05 0.68 -26.60
C TYR A 9 -5.39 1.16 -27.14
N GLU A 10 -5.39 1.60 -28.41
CA GLU A 10 -6.53 2.28 -29.05
C GLU A 10 -7.78 1.38 -29.13
N ASN A 11 -7.60 0.09 -29.48
CA ASN A 11 -8.71 -0.85 -29.65
C ASN A 11 -9.48 -1.10 -28.36
N GLU A 12 -8.79 -1.13 -27.23
CA GLU A 12 -9.33 -1.40 -25.91
C GLU A 12 -9.67 -0.11 -25.15
N SER A 13 -9.34 1.06 -25.71
CA SER A 13 -9.38 2.33 -24.99
C SER A 13 -8.65 2.26 -23.65
N MET A 14 -7.54 1.52 -23.60
CA MET A 14 -6.84 1.15 -22.38
C MET A 14 -5.50 1.88 -22.27
N PHE A 15 -5.31 2.57 -21.17
CA PHE A 15 -4.04 3.17 -20.77
C PHE A 15 -3.29 2.24 -19.82
N HIS A 16 -2.03 1.97 -20.11
CA HIS A 16 -1.11 1.29 -19.21
C HIS A 16 -0.08 2.29 -18.68
N GLY A 17 -0.01 2.44 -17.38
CA GLY A 17 1.02 3.18 -16.67
C GLY A 17 1.88 2.25 -15.83
N PHE A 18 3.20 2.44 -15.89
CA PHE A 18 4.17 1.63 -15.18
C PHE A 18 5.19 2.51 -14.45
N ILE A 19 5.49 2.14 -13.20
CA ILE A 19 6.54 2.74 -12.38
C ILE A 19 7.45 1.60 -11.91
N PRO A 20 8.73 1.56 -12.31
CA PRO A 20 9.63 0.45 -11.96
C PRO A 20 9.93 0.38 -10.47
N HIS A 21 9.91 1.53 -9.76
CA HIS A 21 10.17 1.55 -8.32
C HIS A 21 9.45 2.70 -7.64
N VAL A 22 8.56 2.36 -6.71
CA VAL A 22 7.88 3.27 -5.78
C VAL A 22 7.45 2.49 -4.54
N MET A 23 7.61 3.05 -3.36
CA MET A 23 7.29 2.41 -2.07
C MET A 23 7.89 0.99 -1.94
N GLY A 24 9.14 0.83 -2.42
CA GLY A 24 9.91 -0.41 -2.33
C GLY A 24 9.58 -1.48 -3.37
N THR A 25 8.74 -1.21 -4.36
CA THR A 25 8.34 -2.19 -5.38
C THR A 25 7.93 -1.54 -6.70
N ARG A 26 7.56 -2.34 -7.71
CA ARG A 26 6.96 -1.88 -8.96
C ARG A 26 5.48 -1.53 -8.76
N PHE A 27 4.97 -0.69 -9.65
CA PHE A 27 3.56 -0.35 -9.74
C PHE A 27 3.09 -0.39 -11.18
N ASP A 28 2.07 -1.18 -11.45
CA ASP A 28 1.41 -1.33 -12.75
C ASP A 28 -0.06 -0.92 -12.64
N MET A 29 -0.54 -0.18 -13.62
CA MET A 29 -1.92 0.29 -13.64
C MET A 29 -2.50 0.29 -15.04
N LEU A 30 -3.71 -0.28 -15.16
CA LEU A 30 -4.55 -0.19 -16.36
C LEU A 30 -5.76 0.70 -16.04
N MET A 31 -6.09 1.61 -16.95
CA MET A 31 -7.31 2.44 -16.88
C MET A 31 -8.02 2.37 -18.21
N ILE A 32 -9.34 2.16 -18.20
CA ILE A 32 -10.17 2.12 -19.40
C ILE A 32 -10.91 3.44 -19.55
N HIS A 33 -10.62 4.16 -20.63
CA HIS A 33 -11.30 5.41 -20.95
C HIS A 33 -11.00 5.82 -22.41
N PRO A 34 -12.00 6.23 -23.22
CA PRO A 34 -11.80 6.55 -24.64
C PRO A 34 -10.97 7.81 -24.89
N ASN A 35 -10.87 8.69 -23.92
CA ASN A 35 -10.10 9.93 -24.06
C ASN A 35 -8.67 9.73 -23.53
N ARG A 36 -7.73 9.46 -24.44
CA ARG A 36 -6.30 9.30 -24.17
C ARG A 36 -5.68 10.55 -23.52
N GLU A 37 -6.04 11.75 -23.99
CA GLU A 37 -5.49 12.99 -23.44
C GLU A 37 -5.88 13.17 -21.97
N TYR A 38 -7.10 12.80 -21.63
CA TYR A 38 -7.58 12.82 -20.26
C TYR A 38 -6.73 11.90 -19.36
N LEU A 39 -6.49 10.67 -19.80
CA LEU A 39 -5.66 9.72 -19.05
C LEU A 39 -4.21 10.20 -18.93
N ASN A 40 -3.64 10.80 -19.97
CA ASN A 40 -2.32 11.43 -19.91
C ASN A 40 -2.23 12.59 -18.89
N LYS A 41 -3.33 13.27 -18.62
CA LYS A 41 -3.41 14.31 -17.56
C LYS A 41 -3.66 13.71 -16.18
N LEU A 42 -4.38 12.62 -16.09
CA LEU A 42 -4.70 11.96 -14.82
C LEU A 42 -3.47 11.19 -14.26
N TRP A 43 -2.68 10.59 -15.13
CA TRP A 43 -1.50 9.82 -14.73
C TRP A 43 -0.50 10.60 -13.86
N PRO A 44 -0.11 11.85 -14.20
CA PRO A 44 0.71 12.68 -13.30
C PRO A 44 0.06 12.95 -11.93
N VAL A 45 -1.25 13.05 -11.83
CA VAL A 45 -1.93 13.22 -10.53
C VAL A 45 -1.70 11.99 -9.65
N ILE A 46 -1.86 10.78 -10.23
CA ILE A 46 -1.63 9.50 -9.54
C ILE A 46 -0.16 9.35 -9.12
N THR A 47 0.78 9.61 -10.03
CA THR A 47 2.22 9.45 -9.75
C THR A 47 2.73 10.46 -8.72
N ASN A 48 2.21 11.68 -8.74
CA ASN A 48 2.54 12.70 -7.74
C ASN A 48 2.00 12.31 -6.36
N GLU A 49 0.82 11.70 -6.29
CA GLU A 49 0.26 11.22 -5.03
C GLU A 49 1.09 10.06 -4.46
N LEU A 50 1.50 9.10 -5.29
CA LEU A 50 2.41 8.03 -4.87
C LEU A 50 3.75 8.57 -4.36
N GLU A 51 4.35 9.52 -5.08
CA GLU A 51 5.62 10.15 -4.68
C GLU A 51 5.45 10.94 -3.36
N ARG A 52 4.32 11.61 -3.18
CA ARG A 52 3.99 12.34 -1.95
C ARG A 52 3.87 11.40 -0.74
N LEU A 53 3.14 10.28 -0.91
CA LEU A 53 2.98 9.29 0.14
C LEU A 53 4.31 8.60 0.48
N GLU A 54 5.13 8.29 -0.51
CA GLU A 54 6.48 7.74 -0.28
C GLU A 54 7.33 8.71 0.53
N ARG A 55 7.37 9.99 0.17
CA ARG A 55 8.10 11.03 0.94
C ARG A 55 7.58 11.18 2.37
N MET A 56 6.32 10.90 2.62
CA MET A 56 5.77 10.96 3.98
C MET A 56 6.09 9.72 4.81
N LEU A 57 6.00 8.51 4.22
CA LEU A 57 5.96 7.25 4.96
C LEU A 57 7.27 6.43 4.89
N ASN A 58 8.23 6.81 4.06
CA ASN A 58 9.47 6.05 3.86
C ASN A 58 10.46 6.28 5.00
N ARG A 59 10.55 5.35 5.96
CA ARG A 59 11.49 5.45 7.09
C ARG A 59 12.97 5.45 6.70
N PHE A 60 13.31 5.02 5.49
CA PHE A 60 14.67 4.96 4.98
C PHE A 60 15.11 6.26 4.29
N ASP A 61 14.17 7.14 3.93
CA ASP A 61 14.50 8.46 3.43
C ASP A 61 14.63 9.45 4.59
N PRO A 62 15.83 9.98 4.88
CA PRO A 62 16.02 10.91 5.99
C PRO A 62 15.23 12.21 5.87
N LYS A 63 14.66 12.50 4.69
CA LYS A 63 13.82 13.67 4.44
C LYS A 63 12.32 13.39 4.65
N SER A 64 11.93 12.13 4.82
CA SER A 64 10.54 11.78 5.05
C SER A 64 10.06 12.20 6.44
N GLU A 65 8.76 12.45 6.57
CA GLU A 65 8.16 12.77 7.87
C GLU A 65 8.36 11.61 8.85
N ALA A 66 8.17 10.36 8.39
CA ALA A 66 8.37 9.16 9.20
C ALA A 66 9.81 9.03 9.76
N ALA A 67 10.84 9.34 8.95
CA ALA A 67 12.23 9.25 9.38
C ALA A 67 12.66 10.44 10.24
N GLN A 68 12.09 11.62 10.00
CA GLN A 68 12.38 12.82 10.78
C GLN A 68 11.66 12.83 12.13
N LEU A 69 10.64 12.01 12.29
CA LEU A 69 9.87 11.91 13.52
C LEU A 69 10.73 11.29 14.62
N LYS A 70 11.53 12.12 15.29
CA LYS A 70 12.27 11.74 16.47
C LYS A 70 11.31 11.74 17.65
N LEU A 71 10.60 10.64 17.83
CA LEU A 71 9.79 10.43 19.01
C LEU A 71 10.73 10.37 20.22
N SER A 72 10.91 11.50 20.87
CA SER A 72 11.64 11.59 22.13
C SER A 72 10.67 11.56 23.31
N SER A 73 11.19 11.16 24.45
CA SER A 73 10.42 11.08 25.69
C SER A 73 9.76 12.42 26.04
N GLN A 74 8.48 12.40 26.33
CA GLN A 74 7.68 13.39 27.06
C GLN A 74 7.40 14.74 26.37
N THR A 75 8.15 15.17 25.35
CA THR A 75 7.84 16.42 24.64
C THR A 75 6.99 16.08 23.42
N PRO A 76 5.76 16.60 23.30
CA PRO A 76 4.95 16.42 22.12
C PRO A 76 5.61 16.99 20.88
N VAL A 77 5.71 16.19 19.81
CA VAL A 77 6.20 16.62 18.50
C VAL A 77 5.04 16.77 17.52
N PRO A 78 5.02 17.82 16.70
CA PRO A 78 3.98 18.01 15.72
C PRO A 78 4.11 17.01 14.57
N VAL A 79 2.97 16.57 14.05
CA VAL A 79 2.85 15.77 12.82
C VAL A 79 1.88 16.43 11.85
N SER A 80 2.05 16.16 10.55
CA SER A 80 1.09 16.66 9.54
C SER A 80 -0.31 16.07 9.79
N PRO A 81 -1.39 16.76 9.39
CA PRO A 81 -2.76 16.29 9.62
C PRO A 81 -3.03 14.90 9.07
N GLU A 82 -2.51 14.60 7.89
CA GLU A 82 -2.67 13.28 7.26
C GLU A 82 -1.85 12.21 7.98
N PHE A 83 -0.63 12.52 8.38
CA PHE A 83 0.20 11.60 9.14
C PHE A 83 -0.44 11.26 10.50
N GLY A 84 -1.01 12.24 11.19
CA GLY A 84 -1.81 12.01 12.38
C GLY A 84 -3.01 11.09 12.15
N THR A 85 -3.74 11.27 11.03
CA THR A 85 -4.83 10.39 10.63
C THR A 85 -4.33 8.96 10.36
N ILE A 86 -3.19 8.80 9.68
CA ILE A 86 -2.57 7.51 9.43
C ILE A 86 -2.20 6.80 10.73
N LEU A 87 -1.62 7.52 11.68
CA LEU A 87 -1.29 6.94 12.98
C LEU A 87 -2.53 6.47 13.75
N GLN A 88 -3.64 7.21 13.70
CA GLN A 88 -4.90 6.79 14.31
C GLN A 88 -5.48 5.53 13.63
N LEU A 89 -5.37 5.43 12.30
CA LEU A 89 -5.73 4.21 11.57
C LEU A 89 -4.85 3.03 12.02
N CYS A 90 -3.54 3.22 12.08
CA CYS A 90 -2.61 2.19 12.54
C CYS A 90 -2.90 1.76 13.99
N ARG A 91 -3.27 2.69 14.87
CA ARG A 91 -3.74 2.37 16.21
C ARG A 91 -4.98 1.48 16.19
N SER A 92 -5.97 1.82 15.39
CA SER A 92 -7.19 1.02 15.25
C SER A 92 -6.89 -0.40 14.76
N TYR A 93 -5.93 -0.58 13.83
CA TYR A 93 -5.50 -1.91 13.38
C TYR A 93 -4.68 -2.66 14.43
N TYR A 94 -3.81 -1.98 15.15
CA TYR A 94 -3.10 -2.56 16.30
C TYR A 94 -4.08 -3.16 17.30
N GLU A 95 -5.13 -2.43 17.68
CA GLU A 95 -6.16 -2.88 18.60
C GLU A 95 -6.99 -4.05 18.00
N LYS A 96 -7.48 -3.91 16.74
CA LYS A 96 -8.31 -4.92 16.06
C LYS A 96 -7.60 -6.24 15.79
N THR A 97 -6.29 -6.22 15.63
CA THR A 97 -5.49 -7.40 15.35
C THR A 97 -4.86 -8.02 16.60
N PHE A 98 -5.36 -7.66 17.79
CA PHE A 98 -4.79 -8.13 19.05
C PHE A 98 -3.28 -7.88 19.14
N HIS A 99 -2.85 -6.69 18.69
CA HIS A 99 -1.46 -6.21 18.67
C HIS A 99 -0.55 -6.94 17.67
N LEU A 100 -1.10 -7.75 16.76
CA LEU A 100 -0.31 -8.43 15.72
C LEU A 100 0.10 -7.52 14.56
N PHE A 101 -0.63 -6.43 14.31
CA PHE A 101 -0.21 -5.37 13.41
C PHE A 101 0.40 -4.24 14.22
N ASP A 102 1.70 -4.04 14.11
CA ASP A 102 2.41 -3.00 14.85
C ASP A 102 3.49 -2.32 13.98
N ILE A 103 3.24 -1.07 13.62
CA ILE A 103 4.19 -0.27 12.82
C ILE A 103 5.43 0.15 13.61
N THR A 104 5.45 0.01 14.94
CA THR A 104 6.63 0.31 15.77
C THR A 104 7.58 -0.88 15.84
N LEU A 105 7.13 -2.08 15.49
CA LEU A 105 7.82 -3.35 15.63
C LEU A 105 8.27 -3.63 17.09
N LYS A 106 7.62 -2.97 18.06
CA LYS A 106 7.88 -3.09 19.50
C LYS A 106 6.59 -3.11 20.29
N ASP A 107 6.00 -1.96 20.49
CA ASP A 107 4.74 -1.77 21.18
C ASP A 107 4.14 -0.41 20.81
N PHE A 108 3.08 -0.42 20.02
CA PHE A 108 2.38 0.79 19.60
C PHE A 108 1.81 1.60 20.78
N SER A 109 1.50 0.94 21.91
CA SER A 109 0.97 1.61 23.09
C SER A 109 1.94 2.64 23.69
N LEU A 110 3.23 2.59 23.32
CA LEU A 110 4.23 3.57 23.73
C LEU A 110 4.03 4.94 23.07
N ILE A 111 3.22 5.01 21.99
CA ILE A 111 2.88 6.28 21.33
C ILE A 111 1.72 6.93 22.09
N GLN A 112 1.98 8.11 22.63
CA GLN A 112 0.97 8.93 23.29
C GLN A 112 0.44 9.99 22.31
N PHE A 113 -0.86 10.03 22.14
CA PHE A 113 -1.55 11.05 21.35
C PHE A 113 -2.04 12.16 22.29
N HIS A 114 -1.54 13.38 22.09
CA HIS A 114 -1.98 14.56 22.84
C HIS A 114 -3.18 15.21 22.14
N ASP A 115 -3.17 15.20 20.83
CA ASP A 115 -4.26 15.55 19.94
C ASP A 115 -4.03 14.90 18.54
N ASN A 116 -4.78 15.33 17.51
CA ASN A 116 -4.64 14.80 16.16
C ASN A 116 -3.34 15.22 15.44
N ARG A 117 -2.53 16.09 16.05
CA ARG A 117 -1.32 16.67 15.44
C ARG A 117 -0.08 16.60 16.33
N HIS A 118 -0.20 16.14 17.57
CA HIS A 118 0.92 16.07 18.49
C HIS A 118 1.00 14.69 19.12
N ILE A 119 2.17 14.09 19.01
CA ILE A 119 2.45 12.78 19.61
C ILE A 119 3.76 12.81 20.37
N SER A 120 3.88 11.93 21.35
CA SER A 120 5.14 11.68 22.07
C SER A 120 5.33 10.18 22.28
N THR A 121 6.48 9.78 22.84
CA THR A 121 6.71 8.41 23.28
C THR A 121 7.37 8.40 24.64
N ALA A 122 7.03 7.41 25.45
CA ALA A 122 7.69 7.19 26.74
C ALA A 122 9.11 6.64 26.60
N TYR A 123 9.45 6.03 25.46
CA TYR A 123 10.73 5.40 25.18
C TYR A 123 11.30 5.87 23.84
N PRO A 124 12.43 6.59 23.80
CA PRO A 124 13.18 6.88 22.60
C PRO A 124 14.20 5.76 22.29
N PRO A 125 14.60 5.54 21.02
CA PRO A 125 13.91 6.01 19.83
C PRO A 125 12.92 4.94 19.30
N LEU A 126 11.71 5.33 18.97
CA LEU A 126 10.78 4.51 18.17
C LEU A 126 10.98 4.82 16.69
N SER A 127 11.18 3.79 15.89
CA SER A 127 11.13 3.87 14.43
C SER A 127 9.77 3.36 13.96
N LEU A 128 9.17 4.03 13.00
CA LEU A 128 7.87 3.64 12.44
C LEU A 128 8.06 2.95 11.08
N ASP A 129 7.57 1.73 10.95
CA ASP A 129 7.60 0.94 9.73
C ASP A 129 6.21 0.80 9.13
N PHE A 130 5.95 1.52 8.06
CA PHE A 130 4.66 1.47 7.34
C PHE A 130 4.60 0.40 6.24
N GLY A 131 5.58 -0.50 6.12
CA GLY A 131 5.65 -1.48 5.03
C GLY A 131 4.41 -2.36 4.88
N GLY A 132 3.77 -2.73 5.99
CA GLY A 132 2.51 -3.49 5.98
C GLY A 132 1.24 -2.64 5.76
N PHE A 133 1.35 -1.31 5.73
CA PHE A 133 0.20 -0.38 5.63
C PHE A 133 0.21 0.48 4.37
N ALA A 134 1.39 1.00 4.00
CA ALA A 134 1.53 2.10 3.05
C ALA A 134 0.94 1.80 1.66
N LYS A 135 1.11 0.58 1.14
CA LYS A 135 0.55 0.20 -0.18
C LYS A 135 -0.98 0.18 -0.18
N GLY A 136 -1.60 -0.37 0.87
CA GLY A 136 -3.05 -0.36 1.03
C GLY A 136 -3.61 1.07 1.10
N TYR A 137 -2.95 1.94 1.87
CA TYR A 137 -3.33 3.34 1.95
C TYR A 137 -3.18 4.08 0.61
N ALA A 138 -2.08 3.84 -0.10
CA ALA A 138 -1.86 4.41 -1.44
C ALA A 138 -2.95 3.96 -2.43
N LEU A 139 -3.31 2.68 -2.44
CA LEU A 139 -4.39 2.17 -3.29
C LEU A 139 -5.74 2.82 -3.00
N LYS A 140 -6.06 3.07 -1.73
CA LYS A 140 -7.26 3.83 -1.36
C LYS A 140 -7.22 5.26 -1.93
N LYS A 141 -6.09 5.95 -1.82
CA LYS A 141 -5.94 7.30 -2.37
C LYS A 141 -6.06 7.31 -3.89
N ILE A 142 -5.49 6.32 -4.57
CA ILE A 142 -5.66 6.16 -6.01
C ILE A 142 -7.12 5.90 -6.38
N GLN A 143 -7.81 5.03 -5.64
CA GLN A 143 -9.23 4.78 -5.85
C GLN A 143 -10.07 6.07 -5.72
N GLU A 144 -9.79 6.91 -4.73
CA GLU A 144 -10.42 8.22 -4.57
C GLU A 144 -10.19 9.13 -5.80
N ILE A 145 -8.96 9.16 -6.33
CA ILE A 145 -8.59 9.91 -7.56
C ILE A 145 -9.36 9.37 -8.78
N LEU A 146 -9.42 8.05 -8.94
CA LEU A 146 -10.12 7.41 -10.05
C LEU A 146 -11.62 7.68 -10.02
N LEU A 147 -12.24 7.59 -8.84
CA LEU A 147 -13.66 7.87 -8.66
C LEU A 147 -13.99 9.34 -8.97
N GLN A 148 -13.17 10.28 -8.49
CA GLN A 148 -13.31 11.71 -8.82
C GLN A 148 -13.10 11.98 -10.31
N GLY A 149 -12.24 11.19 -10.95
CA GLY A 149 -11.97 11.23 -12.39
C GLY A 149 -12.98 10.45 -13.24
N ASN A 150 -14.08 9.91 -12.67
CA ASN A 150 -15.05 9.07 -13.39
C ASN A 150 -14.43 7.86 -14.13
N ILE A 151 -13.31 7.35 -13.68
CA ILE A 151 -12.74 6.09 -14.16
C ILE A 151 -13.49 4.95 -13.49
N ARG A 152 -14.21 4.17 -14.28
CA ARG A 152 -15.08 3.08 -13.80
C ARG A 152 -14.44 1.71 -13.87
N ASP A 153 -13.46 1.55 -14.76
CA ASP A 153 -12.80 0.28 -15.02
C ASP A 153 -11.28 0.51 -14.95
N ALA A 154 -10.65 -0.13 -13.95
CA ALA A 154 -9.22 -0.03 -13.73
C ALA A 154 -8.68 -1.28 -13.03
N PHE A 155 -7.41 -1.57 -13.28
CA PHE A 155 -6.68 -2.61 -12.60
C PHE A 155 -5.36 -2.06 -12.08
N ILE A 156 -5.00 -2.41 -10.86
CA ILE A 156 -3.76 -1.97 -10.23
C ILE A 156 -3.07 -3.17 -9.61
N ASP A 157 -1.79 -3.35 -9.96
CA ASP A 157 -0.89 -4.31 -9.33
C ASP A 157 0.26 -3.55 -8.65
N PHE A 158 0.26 -3.57 -7.33
CA PHE A 158 1.29 -2.95 -6.53
C PHE A 158 2.22 -4.03 -5.94
N GLY A 159 3.19 -4.44 -6.74
CA GLY A 159 4.24 -5.37 -6.37
C GLY A 159 3.78 -6.81 -6.14
N ASN A 160 2.81 -7.30 -6.88
CA ASN A 160 2.21 -8.63 -6.78
C ASN A 160 1.56 -8.95 -5.41
N SER A 161 1.64 -8.03 -4.46
CA SER A 161 1.17 -8.26 -3.09
C SER A 161 -0.08 -7.48 -2.72
N SER A 162 -0.38 -6.42 -3.46
CA SER A 162 -1.51 -5.54 -3.20
C SER A 162 -2.16 -5.19 -4.53
N ILE A 163 -3.26 -5.84 -4.86
CA ILE A 163 -3.92 -5.76 -6.17
C ILE A 163 -5.32 -5.22 -5.97
N MET A 164 -5.78 -4.36 -6.89
CA MET A 164 -7.14 -3.82 -6.91
C MET A 164 -7.74 -3.95 -8.30
N GLY A 165 -8.95 -4.49 -8.38
CA GLY A 165 -9.78 -4.45 -9.57
C GLY A 165 -10.98 -3.56 -9.34
N ILE A 166 -11.20 -2.58 -10.21
CA ILE A 166 -12.37 -1.69 -10.23
C ILE A 166 -13.13 -2.01 -11.51
N GLY A 167 -14.47 -2.21 -11.38
CA GLY A 167 -15.30 -2.52 -12.51
C GLY A 167 -14.86 -3.79 -13.26
N ARG A 168 -14.76 -3.73 -14.59
CA ARG A 168 -14.54 -4.91 -15.45
C ARG A 168 -13.39 -4.74 -16.45
N HIS A 169 -12.88 -5.88 -16.88
CA HIS A 169 -11.90 -5.96 -17.96
C HIS A 169 -12.58 -5.71 -19.32
N PRO A 170 -11.91 -5.10 -20.34
CA PRO A 170 -12.50 -4.87 -21.66
C PRO A 170 -13.10 -6.11 -22.35
N TYR A 171 -12.59 -7.29 -22.03
CA TYR A 171 -13.02 -8.56 -22.60
C TYR A 171 -13.71 -9.51 -21.60
N GLY A 172 -14.22 -9.00 -20.48
CA GLY A 172 -14.88 -9.84 -19.47
C GLY A 172 -15.50 -9.04 -18.33
N ASP A 173 -16.21 -9.72 -17.45
CA ASP A 173 -16.97 -9.08 -16.36
C ASP A 173 -16.12 -8.76 -15.12
N CYS A 174 -14.85 -9.18 -15.11
CA CYS A 174 -13.94 -8.99 -13.99
C CYS A 174 -12.48 -9.03 -14.43
N TRP A 175 -11.60 -8.59 -13.56
CA TRP A 175 -10.15 -8.71 -13.69
C TRP A 175 -9.70 -10.07 -13.13
N LYS A 176 -9.05 -10.89 -13.96
CA LYS A 176 -8.54 -12.21 -13.55
C LYS A 176 -7.12 -12.09 -13.02
N VAL A 177 -6.88 -12.64 -11.84
CA VAL A 177 -5.58 -12.64 -11.17
C VAL A 177 -5.19 -14.06 -10.81
N SER A 178 -4.07 -14.54 -11.33
CA SER A 178 -3.53 -15.85 -10.97
C SER A 178 -2.57 -15.71 -9.79
N LEU A 179 -2.82 -16.46 -8.73
CA LEU A 179 -1.88 -16.63 -7.63
C LEU A 179 -0.87 -17.72 -7.98
N LEU A 180 0.38 -17.34 -8.09
CA LEU A 180 1.46 -18.28 -8.38
C LEU A 180 2.14 -18.74 -7.10
N ASN A 181 2.53 -20.02 -7.06
CA ASN A 181 3.42 -20.53 -6.04
C ASN A 181 4.79 -19.83 -6.16
N PRO A 182 5.25 -19.09 -5.14
CA PRO A 182 6.50 -18.33 -5.24
C PRO A 182 7.76 -19.21 -5.36
N TYR A 183 7.63 -20.52 -5.15
CA TYR A 183 8.74 -21.48 -5.22
C TYR A 183 8.77 -22.29 -6.52
N SER A 184 7.60 -22.66 -7.07
CA SER A 184 7.50 -23.49 -8.28
C SER A 184 6.95 -22.75 -9.50
N GLN A 185 6.47 -21.52 -9.34
CA GLN A 185 5.80 -20.70 -10.37
C GLN A 185 4.52 -21.34 -10.95
N GLN A 186 4.04 -22.42 -10.35
CA GLN A 186 2.78 -23.04 -10.75
C GLN A 186 1.60 -22.21 -10.24
N SER A 187 0.53 -22.14 -11.02
CA SER A 187 -0.71 -21.51 -10.58
C SER A 187 -1.33 -22.30 -9.44
N LEU A 188 -1.57 -21.64 -8.31
CA LEU A 188 -2.26 -22.21 -7.15
C LEU A 188 -3.76 -21.98 -7.22
N ASN A 189 -4.16 -20.79 -7.68
CA ASN A 189 -5.56 -20.40 -7.77
C ASN A 189 -5.72 -19.22 -8.73
N GLU A 190 -6.94 -18.99 -9.21
CA GLU A 190 -7.34 -17.81 -9.96
C GLU A 190 -8.46 -17.08 -9.23
N PHE A 191 -8.32 -15.77 -9.11
CA PHE A 191 -9.28 -14.89 -8.47
C PHE A 191 -9.90 -13.93 -9.47
N SER A 192 -11.15 -13.59 -9.26
CA SER A 192 -11.90 -12.60 -10.04
C SER A 192 -12.06 -11.35 -9.21
N LEU A 193 -11.54 -10.22 -9.69
CA LEU A 193 -11.66 -8.94 -9.03
C LEU A 193 -12.61 -8.02 -9.80
N ALA A 194 -13.62 -7.49 -9.10
CA ALA A 194 -14.56 -6.47 -9.55
C ALA A 194 -14.97 -5.66 -8.32
N ASP A 195 -14.51 -4.43 -8.22
CA ASP A 195 -14.68 -3.52 -7.06
C ASP A 195 -14.18 -4.10 -5.73
N ASN A 196 -13.11 -4.87 -5.81
CA ASN A 196 -12.48 -5.48 -4.64
C ASN A 196 -10.96 -5.53 -4.78
N THR A 197 -10.31 -5.97 -3.72
CA THR A 197 -8.87 -5.98 -3.58
C THR A 197 -8.39 -7.36 -3.16
N LEU A 198 -7.16 -7.67 -3.53
CA LEU A 198 -6.45 -8.87 -3.14
C LEU A 198 -5.13 -8.49 -2.47
N SER A 199 -4.90 -9.01 -1.28
CA SER A 199 -3.62 -8.87 -0.59
C SER A 199 -2.99 -10.24 -0.38
N THR A 200 -1.70 -10.34 -0.70
CA THR A 200 -0.93 -11.56 -0.48
C THR A 200 0.28 -11.27 0.40
N SER A 201 0.42 -12.02 1.46
CA SER A 201 1.56 -11.95 2.36
C SER A 201 2.19 -13.34 2.51
N GLY A 202 3.52 -13.39 2.56
CA GLY A 202 4.23 -14.65 2.74
C GLY A 202 5.69 -14.54 2.35
N ASN A 203 6.45 -15.60 2.64
CA ASN A 203 7.83 -15.70 2.22
C ASN A 203 7.93 -16.17 0.77
N THR A 204 8.91 -15.65 0.05
CA THR A 204 9.26 -16.07 -1.31
C THR A 204 10.72 -16.52 -1.36
N MET A 205 11.19 -17.07 -2.48
CA MET A 205 12.60 -17.42 -2.64
C MET A 205 13.55 -16.23 -2.48
N GLN A 206 13.09 -15.04 -2.88
CA GLN A 206 13.88 -13.81 -2.88
C GLN A 206 13.67 -12.97 -1.61
N TYR A 207 12.56 -13.19 -0.90
CA TYR A 207 12.15 -12.40 0.25
C TYR A 207 11.74 -13.32 1.39
N THR A 208 12.67 -13.55 2.32
CA THR A 208 12.44 -14.34 3.54
C THR A 208 12.72 -13.48 4.77
N GLY A 209 12.06 -13.79 5.89
CA GLY A 209 12.34 -13.14 7.17
C GLY A 209 11.87 -11.70 7.29
N HIS A 210 10.89 -11.27 6.50
CA HIS A 210 10.31 -9.92 6.61
C HIS A 210 9.01 -9.89 7.43
N ILE A 211 8.42 -11.05 7.72
CA ILE A 211 7.23 -11.15 8.57
C ILE A 211 7.71 -11.44 9.99
N ILE A 212 7.43 -10.49 10.87
CA ILE A 212 7.83 -10.54 12.28
C ILE A 212 6.59 -10.75 13.14
N ASN A 213 6.66 -11.67 14.09
CA ASN A 213 5.69 -11.72 15.17
C ASN A 213 6.06 -10.63 16.20
N PRO A 214 5.27 -9.56 16.34
CA PRO A 214 5.64 -8.45 17.21
C PRO A 214 5.64 -8.83 18.69
N LEU A 215 4.87 -9.85 19.09
CA LEU A 215 4.79 -10.30 20.49
C LEU A 215 6.04 -11.08 20.94
N THR A 216 6.71 -11.74 19.99
CA THR A 216 7.89 -12.59 20.31
C THR A 216 9.18 -12.04 19.70
N GLY A 217 9.10 -11.08 18.78
CA GLY A 217 10.23 -10.58 17.99
C GLY A 217 10.81 -11.60 17.01
N THR A 218 10.15 -12.76 16.82
CA THR A 218 10.66 -13.83 15.96
C THR A 218 10.21 -13.65 14.52
N TYR A 219 11.10 -13.99 13.58
CA TYR A 219 10.79 -14.00 12.15
C TYR A 219 10.03 -15.26 11.75
N ASN A 220 9.00 -15.09 10.93
CA ASN A 220 8.32 -16.24 10.32
C ASN A 220 9.09 -16.70 9.09
N ASN A 221 9.74 -17.85 9.19
CA ASN A 221 10.51 -18.47 8.11
C ASN A 221 9.74 -19.59 7.38
N GLN A 222 8.44 -19.76 7.66
CA GLN A 222 7.65 -20.81 7.02
C GLN A 222 7.39 -20.47 5.54
N LYS A 223 7.44 -21.50 4.69
CA LYS A 223 7.08 -21.42 3.26
C LYS A 223 5.56 -21.39 3.07
N LYS A 224 4.90 -20.42 3.67
CA LYS A 224 3.45 -20.21 3.60
C LYS A 224 3.16 -18.85 2.98
N ILE A 225 2.10 -18.80 2.19
CA ILE A 225 1.50 -17.56 1.70
C ILE A 225 0.04 -17.52 2.16
N THR A 226 -0.42 -16.33 2.47
CA THR A 226 -1.82 -16.06 2.80
C THR A 226 -2.34 -15.00 1.84
N THR A 227 -3.46 -15.29 1.21
CA THR A 227 -4.13 -14.35 0.30
C THR A 227 -5.52 -14.05 0.84
N ILE A 228 -5.87 -12.77 0.87
CA ILE A 228 -7.17 -12.27 1.34
C ILE A 228 -7.78 -11.42 0.23
N ILE A 229 -9.08 -11.62 -0.01
CA ILE A 229 -9.90 -10.75 -0.86
C ILE A 229 -10.81 -9.93 0.05
N SER A 230 -10.85 -8.64 -0.18
CA SER A 230 -11.65 -7.69 0.60
C SER A 230 -12.16 -6.55 -0.29
N LEU A 231 -13.20 -5.86 0.15
CA LEU A 231 -13.69 -4.64 -0.51
C LEU A 231 -12.67 -3.48 -0.42
N SER A 232 -11.70 -3.57 0.49
CA SER A 232 -10.64 -2.56 0.64
C SER A 232 -9.41 -3.16 1.31
N LEU A 233 -8.21 -2.79 0.83
CA LEU A 233 -6.93 -3.22 1.42
C LEU A 233 -6.62 -2.59 2.79
N ILE A 234 -7.33 -1.52 3.17
CA ILE A 234 -7.15 -0.88 4.47
C ILE A 234 -7.93 -1.60 5.59
N HIS A 235 -8.79 -2.56 5.24
CA HIS A 235 -9.59 -3.29 6.21
C HIS A 235 -9.07 -4.72 6.48
N ILE A 236 -7.84 -5.00 6.07
CA ILE A 236 -7.19 -6.32 6.29
C ILE A 236 -6.50 -6.34 7.64
#